data_894b57e65ef3d9ccbcbd7738d48f1d38
#
_entry.id   894b57e65ef3d9ccbcbd7738d48f1d38
#
_cell.length_a   1.000
_cell.length_b   1.000
_cell.length_c   1.000
_cell.angle_alpha   90.00
_cell.angle_beta   90.00
_cell.angle_gamma   90.00
#
_symmetry.space_group_name_H-M   'P 1'
#
loop_
_entity.id
_entity.type
_entity.pdbx_description
1 polymer ?
#
loop_
_entity_poly.entity_id
_entity_poly.type
_entity_poly.pdbx_seq_one_letter_code
_entity_poly.pdbx_strand_id
1 'polypeptide(L)'
;MRERELRDLARQMAERYGVDPDIYVRLIQQESGFNPRAVNERTGATGLAQIMGPTAQDPGFGVAPVRDRFDPVESLRFGAEYLAAMLKRYEGDYPRALAAYNAGFGKVDEAGGIPNFRETQNYVANIMRGGRPEPRPANVARQEGEPMRPEPRPFVGPAAEQRNAAIRQALLQAAGARPHVRPEGIMGLMR
;
A
#
# COMPACT_ATOMS: atom_id res chain seq x y z
N MET A 1 21.36 2.46 -12.63
CA MET A 1 20.54 2.73 -13.85
C MET A 1 20.42 4.24 -14.03
N ARG A 2 20.52 4.71 -15.28
CA ARG A 2 20.28 6.13 -15.63
C ARG A 2 18.78 6.40 -15.68
N GLU A 3 18.35 7.63 -15.54
CA GLU A 3 16.93 7.99 -15.54
C GLU A 3 16.17 7.51 -16.78
N ARG A 4 16.80 7.59 -17.97
CA ARG A 4 16.21 7.09 -19.21
C ARG A 4 15.89 5.58 -19.12
N GLU A 5 16.81 4.78 -18.61
CA GLU A 5 16.63 3.33 -18.43
C GLU A 5 15.50 3.03 -17.44
N LEU A 6 15.36 3.84 -16.37
CA LEU A 6 14.27 3.73 -15.41
C LEU A 6 12.92 4.07 -16.04
N ARG A 7 12.86 5.09 -16.90
CA ARG A 7 11.63 5.45 -17.63
C ARG A 7 11.21 4.34 -18.61
N ASP A 8 12.18 3.76 -19.33
CA ASP A 8 11.93 2.65 -20.26
C ASP A 8 11.42 1.41 -19.48
N LEU A 9 12.03 1.11 -18.34
CA LEU A 9 11.59 0.02 -17.46
C LEU A 9 10.19 0.28 -16.88
N ALA A 10 9.88 1.52 -16.50
CA ALA A 10 8.55 1.87 -16.02
C ALA A 10 7.48 1.64 -17.10
N ARG A 11 7.74 2.02 -18.35
CA ARG A 11 6.83 1.74 -19.47
C ARG A 11 6.59 0.24 -19.64
N GLN A 12 7.67 -0.57 -19.65
CA GLN A 12 7.55 -2.02 -19.75
C GLN A 12 6.74 -2.65 -18.63
N MET A 13 6.91 -2.16 -17.38
CA MET A 13 6.11 -2.63 -16.26
C MET A 13 4.64 -2.22 -16.39
N ALA A 14 4.36 -1.00 -16.82
CA ALA A 14 2.99 -0.54 -17.08
C ALA A 14 2.30 -1.41 -18.14
N GLU A 15 2.94 -1.64 -19.29
CA GLU A 15 2.43 -2.50 -20.36
C GLU A 15 2.15 -3.92 -19.86
N ARG A 16 3.08 -4.49 -19.09
CA ARG A 16 2.95 -5.84 -18.52
C ARG A 16 1.72 -5.99 -17.64
N TYR A 17 1.35 -4.97 -16.89
CA TYR A 17 0.22 -4.99 -15.96
C TYR A 17 -1.05 -4.31 -16.53
N GLY A 18 -1.06 -3.93 -17.82
CA GLY A 18 -2.22 -3.32 -18.47
C GLY A 18 -2.54 -1.90 -18.00
N VAL A 19 -1.53 -1.17 -17.56
CA VAL A 19 -1.61 0.23 -17.15
C VAL A 19 -1.14 1.12 -18.30
N ASP A 20 -1.76 2.28 -18.48
CA ASP A 20 -1.27 3.28 -19.44
C ASP A 20 0.18 3.69 -19.11
N PRO A 21 1.15 3.46 -20.04
CA PRO A 21 2.55 3.71 -19.77
C PRO A 21 2.87 5.18 -19.51
N ASP A 22 2.16 6.12 -20.13
CA ASP A 22 2.40 7.55 -19.94
C ASP A 22 1.86 8.02 -18.59
N ILE A 23 0.70 7.52 -18.17
CA ILE A 23 0.17 7.78 -16.83
C ILE A 23 1.11 7.23 -15.76
N TYR A 24 1.60 6.00 -15.96
CA TYR A 24 2.49 5.37 -14.99
C TYR A 24 3.84 6.09 -14.88
N VAL A 25 4.44 6.49 -15.99
CA VAL A 25 5.68 7.30 -15.99
C VAL A 25 5.47 8.61 -15.25
N ARG A 26 4.33 9.28 -15.43
CA ARG A 26 4.01 10.51 -14.68
C ARG A 26 3.78 10.25 -13.20
N LEU A 27 3.18 9.11 -12.85
CA LEU A 27 3.03 8.68 -11.45
C LEU A 27 4.41 8.54 -10.80
N ILE A 28 5.34 7.79 -11.39
CA ILE A 28 6.70 7.61 -10.85
C ILE A 28 7.46 8.94 -10.78
N GLN A 29 7.28 9.81 -11.78
CA GLN A 29 7.83 11.17 -11.73
C GLN A 29 7.27 11.96 -10.53
N GLN A 30 5.99 11.84 -10.23
CA GLN A 30 5.35 12.50 -9.09
C GLN A 30 5.79 11.90 -7.75
N GLU A 31 6.01 10.58 -7.68
CA GLU A 31 6.40 9.89 -6.44
C GLU A 31 7.85 10.17 -6.03
N SER A 32 8.79 10.02 -6.94
CA SER A 32 10.21 10.03 -6.61
C SER A 32 11.08 10.91 -7.51
N GLY A 33 10.53 11.46 -8.60
CA GLY A 33 11.34 12.09 -9.65
C GLY A 33 12.32 11.12 -10.31
N PHE A 34 11.99 9.83 -10.36
CA PHE A 34 12.87 8.76 -10.79
C PHE A 34 14.15 8.57 -9.94
N ASN A 35 14.12 9.00 -8.66
CA ASN A 35 15.19 8.71 -7.71
C ASN A 35 14.95 7.35 -7.02
N PRO A 36 15.74 6.29 -7.31
CA PRO A 36 15.53 4.98 -6.70
C PRO A 36 15.87 4.95 -5.20
N ARG A 37 16.57 5.97 -4.70
CA ARG A 37 16.91 6.10 -3.29
C ARG A 37 16.05 7.14 -2.56
N ALA A 38 14.92 7.55 -3.15
CA ALA A 38 14.00 8.48 -2.50
C ALA A 38 13.45 7.89 -1.20
N VAL A 39 13.48 8.68 -0.15
CA VAL A 39 12.88 8.39 1.15
C VAL A 39 12.05 9.59 1.58
N ASN A 40 10.81 9.36 1.91
CA ASN A 40 9.98 10.35 2.56
C ASN A 40 10.14 10.17 4.07
N GLU A 41 10.93 11.02 4.71
CA GLU A 41 11.26 10.91 6.14
C GLU A 41 10.02 10.97 7.05
N ARG A 42 8.98 11.67 6.62
CA ARG A 42 7.74 11.80 7.40
C ARG A 42 6.88 10.54 7.39
N THR A 43 6.82 9.85 6.25
CA THR A 43 5.93 8.69 6.04
C THR A 43 6.67 7.36 6.00
N GLY A 44 7.99 7.37 5.80
CA GLY A 44 8.78 6.18 5.56
C GLY A 44 8.55 5.54 4.18
N ALA A 45 7.84 6.23 3.28
CA ALA A 45 7.68 5.77 1.91
C ALA A 45 9.02 5.79 1.17
N THR A 46 9.32 4.75 0.38
CA THR A 46 10.68 4.48 -0.10
C THR A 46 10.68 4.04 -1.56
N GLY A 47 11.75 4.43 -2.27
CA GLY A 47 12.05 3.98 -3.62
C GLY A 47 11.27 4.71 -4.72
N LEU A 48 11.34 4.18 -5.95
CA LEU A 48 10.73 4.81 -7.12
C LEU A 48 9.21 4.99 -7.00
N ALA A 49 8.52 3.99 -6.48
CA ALA A 49 7.07 3.98 -6.34
C ALA A 49 6.58 4.43 -4.95
N GLN A 50 7.48 4.94 -4.09
CA GLN A 50 7.19 5.43 -2.73
C GLN A 50 6.35 4.46 -1.91
N ILE A 51 6.87 3.24 -1.77
CA ILE A 51 6.19 2.12 -1.13
C ILE A 51 6.31 2.23 0.39
N MET A 52 5.20 2.17 1.09
CA MET A 52 5.15 2.11 2.57
C MET A 52 5.63 0.73 3.07
N GLY A 53 6.29 0.70 4.25
CA GLY A 53 6.80 -0.54 4.83
C GLY A 53 5.74 -1.64 5.00
N PRO A 54 4.62 -1.36 5.67
CA PRO A 54 3.53 -2.34 5.81
C PRO A 54 2.97 -2.80 4.46
N THR A 55 2.79 -1.88 3.51
CA THR A 55 2.29 -2.20 2.16
C THR A 55 3.26 -3.06 1.35
N ALA A 56 4.58 -2.92 1.59
CA ALA A 56 5.58 -3.78 0.94
C ALA A 56 5.45 -5.24 1.36
N GLN A 57 5.05 -5.49 2.60
CA GLN A 57 4.94 -6.82 3.18
C GLN A 57 3.58 -7.48 2.88
N ASP A 58 2.51 -6.71 2.97
CA ASP A 58 1.13 -7.16 2.72
C ASP A 58 0.36 -6.11 1.92
N PRO A 59 0.57 -6.05 0.60
CA PRO A 59 -0.09 -5.07 -0.25
C PRO A 59 -1.58 -5.33 -0.47
N GLY A 60 -2.05 -6.55 -0.22
CA GLY A 60 -3.41 -6.96 -0.54
C GLY A 60 -3.65 -7.12 -2.05
N PHE A 61 -4.91 -7.25 -2.46
CA PHE A 61 -5.41 -7.29 -3.84
C PHE A 61 -4.73 -8.31 -4.77
N GLY A 62 -4.01 -9.29 -4.22
CA GLY A 62 -3.22 -10.26 -4.99
C GLY A 62 -1.89 -9.72 -5.51
N VAL A 63 -1.50 -8.51 -5.14
CA VAL A 63 -0.21 -7.90 -5.48
C VAL A 63 0.92 -8.61 -4.73
N ALA A 64 2.01 -8.90 -5.43
CA ALA A 64 3.14 -9.58 -4.83
C ALA A 64 3.95 -8.65 -3.89
N PRO A 65 4.37 -9.11 -2.70
CA PRO A 65 5.20 -8.35 -1.79
C PRO A 65 6.51 -7.87 -2.41
N VAL A 66 7.13 -6.85 -1.79
CA VAL A 66 8.44 -6.30 -2.17
C VAL A 66 9.46 -6.63 -1.09
N ARG A 67 10.60 -7.20 -1.50
CA ARG A 67 11.71 -7.52 -0.59
C ARG A 67 12.63 -6.32 -0.37
N ASP A 68 12.98 -5.64 -1.46
CA ASP A 68 13.80 -4.43 -1.44
C ASP A 68 13.08 -3.28 -2.17
N ARG A 69 12.61 -2.31 -1.41
CA ARG A 69 11.92 -1.12 -1.93
C ARG A 69 12.87 -0.17 -2.69
N PHE A 70 14.18 -0.31 -2.52
CA PHE A 70 15.19 0.45 -3.25
C PHE A 70 15.60 -0.22 -4.56
N ASP A 71 15.28 -1.51 -4.75
CA ASP A 71 15.50 -2.17 -6.04
C ASP A 71 14.58 -1.58 -7.11
N PRO A 72 15.14 -1.02 -8.19
CA PRO A 72 14.33 -0.36 -9.21
C PRO A 72 13.32 -1.28 -9.88
N VAL A 73 13.69 -2.54 -10.11
CA VAL A 73 12.81 -3.52 -10.78
C VAL A 73 11.65 -3.90 -9.87
N GLU A 74 11.93 -4.23 -8.61
CA GLU A 74 10.88 -4.56 -7.63
C GLU A 74 9.97 -3.38 -7.36
N SER A 75 10.53 -2.18 -7.22
CA SER A 75 9.76 -0.96 -6.96
C SER A 75 8.83 -0.60 -8.12
N LEU A 76 9.32 -0.63 -9.35
CA LEU A 76 8.50 -0.33 -10.54
C LEU A 76 7.48 -1.44 -10.83
N ARG A 77 7.85 -2.71 -10.65
CA ARG A 77 6.90 -3.82 -10.74
C ARG A 77 5.74 -3.62 -9.78
N PHE A 78 6.06 -3.39 -8.52
CA PHE A 78 5.05 -3.20 -7.47
C PHE A 78 4.12 -2.03 -7.77
N GLY A 79 4.66 -0.87 -8.13
CA GLY A 79 3.85 0.31 -8.42
C GLY A 79 2.87 0.09 -9.56
N ALA A 80 3.30 -0.59 -10.65
CA ALA A 80 2.44 -0.91 -11.79
C ALA A 80 1.36 -1.93 -11.41
N GLU A 81 1.73 -2.99 -10.69
CA GLU A 81 0.82 -4.04 -10.23
C GLU A 81 -0.22 -3.48 -9.25
N TYR A 82 0.21 -2.61 -8.32
CA TYR A 82 -0.69 -1.98 -7.36
C TYR A 82 -1.65 -0.99 -8.03
N LEU A 83 -1.18 -0.19 -9.00
CA LEU A 83 -2.06 0.69 -9.78
C LEU A 83 -3.06 -0.11 -10.61
N ALA A 84 -2.63 -1.22 -11.23
CA ALA A 84 -3.53 -2.12 -11.97
C ALA A 84 -4.62 -2.71 -11.04
N ALA A 85 -4.26 -3.08 -9.82
CA ALA A 85 -5.23 -3.55 -8.83
C ALA A 85 -6.23 -2.45 -8.44
N MET A 86 -5.79 -1.19 -8.31
CA MET A 86 -6.70 -0.06 -8.08
C MET A 86 -7.59 0.22 -9.30
N LEU A 87 -7.06 0.15 -10.51
CA LEU A 87 -7.85 0.27 -11.74
C LEU A 87 -8.93 -0.83 -11.82
N LYS A 88 -8.58 -2.06 -11.50
CA LYS A 88 -9.57 -3.14 -11.44
C LYS A 88 -10.67 -2.88 -10.40
N ARG A 89 -10.30 -2.35 -9.22
CA ARG A 89 -11.25 -2.00 -8.16
C ARG A 89 -12.22 -0.90 -8.59
N TYR A 90 -11.74 0.08 -9.32
CA TYR A 90 -12.52 1.25 -9.77
C TYR A 90 -12.91 1.18 -11.25
N GLU A 91 -13.02 -0.02 -11.83
CA GLU A 91 -13.58 -0.27 -13.17
C GLU A 91 -12.90 0.57 -14.27
N GLY A 92 -11.59 0.79 -14.15
CA GLY A 92 -10.78 1.55 -15.10
C GLY A 92 -10.77 3.07 -14.86
N ASP A 93 -11.39 3.57 -13.79
CA ASP A 93 -11.37 4.98 -13.43
C ASP A 93 -9.98 5.40 -12.92
N TYR A 94 -9.14 5.94 -13.81
CA TYR A 94 -7.80 6.42 -13.48
C TYR A 94 -7.78 7.48 -12.39
N PRO A 95 -8.62 8.52 -12.40
CA PRO A 95 -8.70 9.49 -11.31
C PRO A 95 -8.90 8.87 -9.93
N ARG A 96 -9.84 7.94 -9.79
CA ARG A 96 -10.08 7.22 -8.53
C ARG A 96 -8.93 6.29 -8.16
N ALA A 97 -8.37 5.57 -9.13
CA ALA A 97 -7.23 4.68 -8.91
C ALA A 97 -5.98 5.44 -8.44
N LEU A 98 -5.69 6.59 -9.04
CA LEU A 98 -4.58 7.48 -8.63
C LEU A 98 -4.84 8.10 -7.25
N ALA A 99 -6.07 8.51 -6.96
CA ALA A 99 -6.44 8.98 -5.63
C ALA A 99 -6.25 7.88 -4.57
N ALA A 100 -6.61 6.64 -4.88
CA ALA A 100 -6.41 5.50 -3.99
C ALA A 100 -4.93 5.15 -3.79
N TYR A 101 -4.12 5.27 -4.84
CA TYR A 101 -2.67 5.11 -4.75
C TYR A 101 -2.05 6.14 -3.80
N ASN A 102 -2.51 7.40 -3.87
CA ASN A 102 -1.99 8.49 -3.05
C ASN A 102 -2.55 8.53 -1.62
N ALA A 103 -3.88 8.49 -1.45
CA ALA A 103 -4.56 8.68 -0.17
C ALA A 103 -4.98 7.36 0.51
N GLY A 104 -4.88 6.24 -0.20
CA GLY A 104 -5.42 4.95 0.23
C GLY A 104 -6.87 4.74 -0.25
N PHE A 105 -7.17 3.51 -0.67
CA PHE A 105 -8.49 3.14 -1.20
C PHE A 105 -9.65 3.37 -0.20
N GLY A 106 -9.41 3.18 1.11
CA GLY A 106 -10.44 3.41 2.12
C GLY A 106 -10.97 4.84 2.14
N LYS A 107 -10.11 5.83 1.86
CA LYS A 107 -10.54 7.24 1.77
C LYS A 107 -11.31 7.56 0.50
N VAL A 108 -10.97 6.88 -0.60
CA VAL A 108 -11.70 6.99 -1.85
C VAL A 108 -13.09 6.37 -1.74
N ASP A 109 -13.19 5.21 -1.09
CA ASP A 109 -14.47 4.53 -0.84
C ASP A 109 -15.36 5.36 0.10
N GLU A 110 -14.81 5.88 1.20
CA GLU A 110 -15.51 6.74 2.15
C GLU A 110 -16.06 8.02 1.49
N ALA A 111 -15.28 8.60 0.57
CA ALA A 111 -15.68 9.81 -0.15
C ALA A 111 -16.60 9.54 -1.35
N GLY A 112 -16.77 8.28 -1.77
CA GLY A 112 -17.47 7.91 -3.00
C GLY A 112 -16.78 8.40 -4.28
N GLY A 113 -15.51 8.82 -4.19
CA GLY A 113 -14.74 9.41 -5.28
C GLY A 113 -13.39 9.97 -4.81
N ILE A 114 -12.85 10.97 -5.50
CA ILE A 114 -11.60 11.64 -5.09
C ILE A 114 -11.86 12.38 -3.77
N PRO A 115 -11.13 12.05 -2.67
CA PRO A 115 -11.30 12.73 -1.39
C PRO A 115 -11.04 14.23 -1.50
N ASN A 116 -11.71 15.03 -0.69
CA ASN A 116 -11.52 16.48 -0.64
C ASN A 116 -10.22 16.86 0.11
N PHE A 117 -9.11 16.24 -0.29
CA PHE A 117 -7.77 16.59 0.16
C PHE A 117 -7.05 17.30 -0.97
N ARG A 118 -6.63 18.54 -0.75
CA ARG A 118 -5.94 19.36 -1.76
C ARG A 118 -4.71 18.65 -2.34
N GLU A 119 -3.95 17.94 -1.50
CA GLU A 119 -2.79 17.15 -1.94
C GLU A 119 -3.21 16.08 -2.96
N THR A 120 -4.24 15.28 -2.63
CA THR A 120 -4.72 14.20 -3.51
C THR A 120 -5.33 14.74 -4.81
N GLN A 121 -6.10 15.82 -4.73
CA GLN A 121 -6.68 16.46 -5.92
C GLN A 121 -5.58 16.98 -6.87
N ASN A 122 -4.56 17.66 -6.32
CA ASN A 122 -3.41 18.13 -7.10
C ASN A 122 -2.60 16.95 -7.67
N TYR A 123 -2.39 15.90 -6.90
CA TYR A 123 -1.70 14.69 -7.34
C TYR A 123 -2.39 14.08 -8.57
N VAL A 124 -3.68 13.86 -8.50
CA VAL A 124 -4.47 13.32 -9.62
C VAL A 124 -4.43 14.27 -10.82
N ALA A 125 -4.65 15.57 -10.60
CA ALA A 125 -4.66 16.56 -11.67
C ALA A 125 -3.31 16.64 -12.40
N ASN A 126 -2.20 16.61 -11.68
CA ASN A 126 -0.84 16.67 -12.25
C ASN A 126 -0.56 15.45 -13.14
N ILE A 127 -0.91 14.26 -12.67
CA ILE A 127 -0.67 13.02 -13.42
C ILE A 127 -1.57 12.96 -14.66
N MET A 128 -2.86 13.28 -14.52
CA MET A 128 -3.82 13.20 -15.62
C MET A 128 -3.56 14.24 -16.72
N ARG A 129 -3.19 15.47 -16.37
CA ARG A 129 -2.97 16.55 -17.35
C ARG A 129 -1.65 16.45 -18.12
N GLY A 130 -0.71 15.61 -17.67
CA GLY A 130 0.63 15.54 -18.29
C GLY A 130 1.47 16.81 -18.10
N GLY A 131 1.10 17.67 -17.19
CA GLY A 131 1.88 18.84 -16.79
C GLY A 131 3.19 18.43 -16.12
N ARG A 132 4.20 19.31 -16.16
CA ARG A 132 5.43 19.14 -15.38
C ARG A 132 5.02 19.09 -13.90
N PRO A 133 5.30 17.99 -13.17
CA PRO A 133 4.98 17.96 -11.76
C PRO A 133 5.69 19.10 -11.07
N GLU A 134 4.97 19.90 -10.30
CA GLU A 134 5.61 20.72 -9.29
C GLU A 134 6.35 19.76 -8.36
N PRO A 135 7.68 19.94 -8.16
CA PRO A 135 8.41 19.11 -7.23
C PRO A 135 7.70 19.17 -5.88
N ARG A 136 7.39 18.00 -5.29
CA ARG A 136 6.93 17.95 -3.90
C ARG A 136 7.95 18.72 -3.07
N PRO A 137 7.58 19.86 -2.45
CA PRO A 137 8.51 20.52 -1.55
C PRO A 137 8.80 19.52 -0.43
N ALA A 138 10.08 19.27 -0.19
CA ALA A 138 10.58 18.38 0.87
C ALA A 138 10.10 18.83 2.27
N ASN A 139 9.49 20.01 2.37
CA ASN A 139 9.04 20.67 3.59
C ASN A 139 7.79 21.53 3.35
N VAL A 140 6.65 20.94 2.98
CA VAL A 140 5.38 21.62 3.25
C VAL A 140 5.02 21.33 4.70
N ALA A 141 5.28 22.29 5.58
CA ALA A 141 4.61 22.34 6.85
C ALA A 141 3.10 22.21 6.59
N ARG A 142 2.48 21.19 7.20
CA ARG A 142 1.05 20.98 7.11
C ARG A 142 0.32 22.26 7.43
N GLN A 143 -0.63 22.62 6.58
CA GLN A 143 -1.76 23.41 7.05
C GLN A 143 -2.47 22.58 8.11
N GLU A 144 -2.60 23.12 9.33
CA GLU A 144 -3.29 22.48 10.44
C GLU A 144 -4.67 22.03 9.99
N GLY A 145 -4.93 20.72 10.04
CA GLY A 145 -6.21 20.11 9.63
C GLY A 145 -6.12 19.04 8.55
N GLU A 146 -4.99 18.85 7.87
CA GLU A 146 -4.84 17.77 6.89
C GLU A 146 -4.53 16.45 7.62
N PRO A 147 -5.39 15.40 7.50
CA PRO A 147 -5.14 14.14 8.19
C PRO A 147 -3.86 13.50 7.69
N MET A 148 -3.12 12.89 8.60
CA MET A 148 -1.96 12.07 8.28
C MET A 148 -2.35 11.05 7.22
N ARG A 149 -1.53 10.90 6.15
CA ARG A 149 -1.69 9.80 5.18
C ARG A 149 -1.96 8.55 6.01
N PRO A 150 -3.18 8.01 6.01
CA PRO A 150 -3.42 6.80 6.76
C PRO A 150 -2.55 5.73 6.14
N GLU A 151 -1.85 4.98 6.98
CA GLU A 151 -1.24 3.76 6.49
C GLU A 151 -2.34 2.97 5.78
N PRO A 152 -2.12 2.51 4.53
CA PRO A 152 -3.08 1.64 3.90
C PRO A 152 -3.23 0.44 4.82
N ARG A 153 -4.41 0.30 5.42
CA ARG A 153 -4.71 -0.90 6.20
C ARG A 153 -4.56 -2.07 5.22
N PRO A 154 -3.82 -3.12 5.59
CA PRO A 154 -3.71 -4.27 4.72
C PRO A 154 -5.13 -4.70 4.33
N PHE A 155 -5.38 -4.83 3.03
CA PHE A 155 -6.63 -5.36 2.54
C PHE A 155 -6.67 -6.83 2.94
N VAL A 156 -7.41 -7.10 3.99
CA VAL A 156 -7.74 -8.46 4.38
C VAL A 156 -8.89 -8.88 3.47
N GLY A 157 -8.59 -9.48 2.32
CA GLY A 157 -9.61 -10.06 1.44
C GLY A 157 -10.47 -11.08 2.19
N PRO A 158 -11.69 -11.39 1.70
CA PRO A 158 -12.62 -12.30 2.38
C PRO A 158 -11.99 -13.62 2.83
N ALA A 159 -11.06 -14.17 2.05
CA ALA A 159 -10.31 -15.38 2.40
C ALA A 159 -9.29 -15.18 3.53
N ALA A 160 -8.76 -13.99 3.70
CA ALA A 160 -7.85 -13.65 4.79
C ALA A 160 -8.63 -13.28 6.06
N GLU A 161 -9.81 -12.64 5.93
CA GLU A 161 -10.73 -12.43 7.06
C GLU A 161 -11.23 -13.76 7.62
N GLN A 162 -11.60 -14.72 6.76
CA GLN A 162 -11.99 -16.06 7.18
C GLN A 162 -10.85 -16.79 7.87
N ARG A 163 -9.61 -16.72 7.36
CA ARG A 163 -8.43 -17.29 8.02
C ARG A 163 -8.15 -16.64 9.37
N ASN A 164 -8.21 -15.32 9.46
CA ASN A 164 -7.98 -14.60 10.70
C ASN A 164 -9.09 -14.85 11.73
N ALA A 165 -10.33 -15.00 11.29
CA ALA A 165 -11.45 -15.40 12.14
C ALA A 165 -11.26 -16.82 12.66
N ALA A 166 -10.84 -17.77 11.79
CA ALA A 166 -10.55 -19.14 12.17
C ALA A 166 -9.37 -19.24 13.17
N ILE A 167 -8.29 -18.46 12.95
CA ILE A 167 -7.15 -18.38 13.87
C ILE A 167 -7.58 -17.80 15.22
N ARG A 168 -8.38 -16.73 15.24
CA ARG A 168 -8.91 -16.14 16.48
C ARG A 168 -9.78 -17.15 17.24
N GLN A 169 -10.62 -17.89 16.54
CA GLN A 169 -11.49 -18.91 17.13
C GLN A 169 -10.67 -20.07 17.70
N ALA A 170 -9.64 -20.53 16.99
CA ALA A 170 -8.71 -21.55 17.48
C ALA A 170 -7.93 -21.11 18.71
N LEU A 171 -7.45 -19.86 18.75
CA LEU A 171 -6.77 -19.29 19.91
C LEU A 171 -7.68 -19.14 21.12
N LEU A 172 -8.94 -18.75 20.94
CA LEU A 172 -9.93 -18.67 22.01
C LEU A 172 -10.28 -20.05 22.57
N GLN A 173 -10.39 -21.06 21.71
CA GLN A 173 -10.60 -22.46 22.12
C GLN A 173 -9.38 -23.02 22.89
N ALA A 174 -8.17 -22.73 22.43
CA ALA A 174 -6.94 -23.13 23.12
C ALA A 174 -6.78 -22.44 24.47
N ALA A 175 -7.17 -21.16 24.59
CA ALA A 175 -7.13 -20.41 25.85
C ALA A 175 -8.22 -20.84 26.85
N GLY A 176 -9.34 -21.41 26.37
CA GLY A 176 -10.43 -21.96 27.20
C GLY A 176 -10.16 -23.38 27.70
N ALA A 177 -9.24 -24.11 27.09
CA ALA A 177 -8.83 -25.44 27.51
C ALA A 177 -7.76 -25.37 28.62
N ARG A 178 -8.15 -24.96 29.83
CA ARG A 178 -7.32 -25.23 31.00
C ARG A 178 -7.39 -26.73 31.30
N PRO A 179 -6.25 -27.45 31.42
CA PRO A 179 -6.28 -28.79 31.92
C PRO A 179 -6.77 -28.77 33.35
N HIS A 180 -7.91 -29.40 33.61
CA HIS A 180 -8.34 -29.72 34.96
C HIS A 180 -7.32 -30.71 35.54
N VAL A 181 -6.35 -30.19 36.28
CA VAL A 181 -5.56 -31.02 37.19
C VAL A 181 -6.48 -31.42 38.33
N ARG A 182 -6.96 -32.67 38.34
CA ARG A 182 -7.59 -33.25 39.51
C ARG A 182 -6.52 -33.38 40.59
N PRO A 183 -6.74 -32.89 41.81
CA PRO A 183 -5.93 -33.29 42.95
C PRO A 183 -6.35 -34.70 43.33
N GLU A 184 -5.56 -35.69 42.92
CA GLU A 184 -5.68 -37.04 43.51
C GLU A 184 -5.21 -36.99 44.96
N GLY A 185 -6.09 -37.37 45.83
CA GLY A 185 -5.92 -37.32 47.24
C GLY A 185 -4.81 -38.27 47.70
N ILE A 186 -3.90 -37.73 48.48
CA ILE A 186 -3.05 -38.55 49.37
C ILE A 186 -3.92 -38.90 50.57
N MET A 187 -4.41 -40.12 50.58
CA MET A 187 -5.04 -40.70 51.77
C MET A 187 -4.33 -42.01 52.12
N GLY A 188 -3.63 -41.96 53.22
CA GLY A 188 -3.48 -43.12 54.10
C GLY A 188 -2.32 -44.07 53.83
N LEU A 189 -1.33 -43.98 54.69
CA LEU A 189 -0.83 -45.19 55.41
C LEU A 189 -0.14 -44.74 56.72
N MET A 190 -0.95 -44.72 57.76
CA MET A 190 -0.44 -45.01 59.11
C MET A 190 -0.78 -46.48 59.40
N ARG A 191 0.28 -47.28 59.51
CA ARG A 191 0.49 -48.32 60.55
C ARG A 191 1.91 -48.84 60.44
#